data_ec758b0ace775d69db162e609d4c1d07
#
_entry.id   ec758b0ace775d69db162e609d4c1d07
#
_cell.length_a   1.000
_cell.length_b   1.000
_cell.length_c   1.000
_cell.angle_alpha   90.00
_cell.angle_beta   90.00
_cell.angle_gamma   90.00
#
_symmetry.space_group_name_H-M   'P 1'
#
loop_
_entity.id
_entity.type
_entity.pdbx_description
1 polymer ?
#
loop_
_entity_poly.entity_id
_entity_poly.type
_entity_poly.pdbx_seq_one_letter_code
_entity_poly.pdbx_strand_id
1 'polypeptide(L)'
;MNMKKIVMIGLVVVCIVIAAVAFGGEKQKASLESTDAQVQDATRVEGLIVTVGERYFVMQDKELGEIQVNYDASSVFEGVDAAALSFGQYVFVDFDGKMTRSLPPQIFAQKVGMYPVSGVVTAVEEESVTIEQANGNGEAVIHLLEGAPQLTVGDEIIAYTNGAMTMSLPPQMNAIAIVK
;
A
#
# COMPACT_ATOMS: atom_id res chain seq x y z
N MET A 1 23.50 7.44 -42.80
CA MET A 1 22.19 7.64 -43.43
C MET A 1 21.19 6.84 -42.61
N ASN A 2 20.72 7.47 -41.57
CA ASN A 2 19.32 7.76 -41.26
C ASN A 2 18.41 6.54 -41.02
N MET A 3 17.93 6.34 -39.80
CA MET A 3 16.56 6.78 -39.53
C MET A 3 16.22 6.56 -38.03
N LYS A 4 15.89 7.67 -37.39
CA LYS A 4 15.31 7.72 -36.04
C LYS A 4 13.92 7.08 -36.07
N LYS A 5 13.67 6.04 -35.25
CA LYS A 5 12.31 5.56 -35.00
C LYS A 5 11.76 6.28 -33.78
N ILE A 6 10.89 7.23 -34.06
CA ILE A 6 10.03 7.87 -33.08
C ILE A 6 8.91 6.89 -32.75
N VAL A 7 8.82 6.45 -31.50
CA VAL A 7 7.64 5.72 -30.99
C VAL A 7 6.61 6.77 -30.59
N MET A 8 5.57 6.86 -31.39
CA MET A 8 4.44 7.73 -31.16
C MET A 8 3.42 6.98 -30.29
N ILE A 9 3.25 7.45 -29.05
CA ILE A 9 2.20 6.99 -28.16
C ILE A 9 0.88 7.56 -28.65
N GLY A 10 0.03 6.71 -29.22
CA GLY A 10 -1.28 7.07 -29.73
C GLY A 10 -2.27 7.36 -28.62
N LEU A 11 -2.62 8.60 -28.44
CA LEU A 11 -3.78 9.04 -27.68
C LEU A 11 -5.03 8.75 -28.50
N VAL A 12 -5.82 7.75 -28.08
CA VAL A 12 -7.12 7.47 -28.71
C VAL A 12 -8.15 8.46 -28.16
N VAL A 13 -8.38 9.52 -28.89
CA VAL A 13 -9.53 10.41 -28.67
C VAL A 13 -10.67 9.85 -29.51
N VAL A 14 -11.67 9.26 -28.86
CA VAL A 14 -12.92 8.88 -29.52
C VAL A 14 -13.81 10.13 -29.66
N CYS A 15 -13.79 10.76 -30.83
CA CYS A 15 -14.77 11.76 -31.19
C CYS A 15 -16.04 11.06 -31.68
N ILE A 16 -17.10 11.09 -30.90
CA ILE A 16 -18.45 10.72 -31.35
C ILE A 16 -19.06 11.95 -32.05
N VAL A 17 -19.15 11.88 -33.36
CA VAL A 17 -19.92 12.82 -34.18
C VAL A 17 -21.39 12.47 -34.06
N ILE A 18 -22.17 13.33 -33.41
CA ILE A 18 -23.64 13.20 -33.40
C ILE A 18 -24.18 14.03 -34.58
N ALA A 19 -24.69 13.34 -35.60
CA ALA A 19 -25.47 13.95 -36.64
C ALA A 19 -26.88 14.28 -36.10
N ALA A 20 -27.23 15.55 -36.05
CA ALA A 20 -28.55 16.01 -35.69
C ALA A 20 -29.49 15.83 -36.90
N VAL A 21 -30.49 14.98 -36.74
CA VAL A 21 -31.70 15.00 -37.63
C VAL A 21 -32.83 15.55 -36.78
N ALA A 22 -33.28 16.74 -37.14
CA ALA A 22 -34.43 17.38 -36.55
C ALA A 22 -35.73 16.77 -37.08
N PHE A 23 -36.54 16.20 -36.18
CA PHE A 23 -38.00 16.16 -36.36
C PHE A 23 -38.71 16.05 -35.01
N GLY A 24 -39.52 17.05 -34.74
CA GLY A 24 -40.73 17.19 -33.93
C GLY A 24 -40.86 16.44 -32.61
N GLY A 25 -40.95 17.22 -31.51
CA GLY A 25 -41.95 17.04 -30.43
C GLY A 25 -41.70 15.87 -29.48
N GLU A 26 -41.18 16.16 -28.35
CA GLU A 26 -41.62 15.85 -27.00
C GLU A 26 -40.42 15.96 -26.04
N LYS A 27 -40.64 16.71 -24.96
CA LYS A 27 -39.62 16.93 -23.92
C LYS A 27 -39.40 15.65 -23.14
N GLN A 28 -38.43 14.85 -23.55
CA GLN A 28 -37.87 13.81 -22.72
C GLN A 28 -36.56 14.37 -22.09
N LYS A 29 -36.68 14.72 -20.84
CA LYS A 29 -35.57 15.12 -19.96
C LYS A 29 -34.72 13.88 -19.76
N ALA A 30 -33.72 13.68 -20.62
CA ALA A 30 -32.69 12.68 -20.40
C ALA A 30 -31.88 13.15 -19.19
N SER A 31 -32.17 12.56 -18.02
CA SER A 31 -31.31 12.57 -16.86
C SER A 31 -30.03 11.86 -17.27
N LEU A 32 -28.97 12.60 -17.48
CA LEU A 32 -27.61 12.06 -17.44
C LEU A 32 -27.38 11.64 -15.98
N GLU A 33 -27.64 10.38 -15.69
CA GLU A 33 -27.09 9.75 -14.50
C GLU A 33 -25.57 9.75 -14.69
N SER A 34 -24.96 10.79 -14.11
CA SER A 34 -23.55 10.73 -13.74
C SER A 34 -23.42 9.56 -12.79
N THR A 35 -22.87 8.47 -13.25
CA THR A 35 -22.33 7.44 -12.37
C THR A 35 -21.11 8.07 -11.72
N ASP A 36 -21.35 8.90 -10.70
CA ASP A 36 -20.36 9.19 -9.68
C ASP A 36 -20.07 7.85 -9.00
N ALA A 37 -19.04 7.16 -9.49
CA ALA A 37 -18.33 6.20 -8.68
C ALA A 37 -17.82 7.01 -7.49
N GLN A 38 -18.55 6.99 -6.38
CA GLN A 38 -18.09 7.50 -5.11
C GLN A 38 -16.81 6.74 -4.81
N VAL A 39 -15.68 7.41 -4.96
CA VAL A 39 -14.44 7.02 -4.32
C VAL A 39 -14.78 7.11 -2.83
N GLN A 40 -15.17 5.99 -2.23
CA GLN A 40 -15.27 5.91 -0.77
C GLN A 40 -13.85 6.14 -0.28
N ASP A 41 -13.64 7.27 0.39
CA ASP A 41 -12.41 7.53 1.12
C ASP A 41 -12.22 6.36 2.08
N ALA A 42 -11.25 5.51 1.79
CA ALA A 42 -10.91 4.38 2.64
C ALA A 42 -10.45 4.95 3.98
N THR A 43 -11.12 4.55 5.05
CA THR A 43 -10.68 4.89 6.41
C THR A 43 -9.49 4.00 6.75
N ARG A 44 -8.44 4.57 7.35
CA ARG A 44 -7.24 3.84 7.76
C ARG A 44 -7.14 3.76 9.26
N VAL A 45 -6.80 2.58 9.76
CA VAL A 45 -6.33 2.32 11.13
C VAL A 45 -4.96 1.67 11.07
N GLU A 46 -4.17 1.83 12.12
CA GLU A 46 -2.81 1.29 12.17
C GLU A 46 -2.42 0.87 13.59
N GLY A 47 -1.62 -0.16 13.71
CA GLY A 47 -1.19 -0.65 15.01
C GLY A 47 -0.41 -1.96 14.97
N LEU A 48 -0.07 -2.43 16.16
CA LEU A 48 0.64 -3.69 16.36
C LEU A 48 -0.32 -4.87 16.40
N ILE A 49 0.00 -5.93 15.65
CA ILE A 49 -0.72 -7.19 15.74
C ILE A 49 -0.47 -7.84 17.11
N VAL A 50 -1.53 -8.13 17.85
CA VAL A 50 -1.48 -8.77 19.16
C VAL A 50 -1.99 -10.21 19.15
N THR A 51 -2.76 -10.60 18.13
CA THR A 51 -3.25 -11.97 17.94
C THR A 51 -3.49 -12.23 16.46
N VAL A 52 -3.19 -13.43 15.99
CA VAL A 52 -3.49 -13.87 14.62
C VAL A 52 -4.36 -15.12 14.68
N GLY A 53 -5.49 -15.10 13.95
CA GLY A 53 -6.39 -16.22 13.74
C GLY A 53 -6.37 -16.68 12.28
N GLU A 54 -7.30 -17.56 11.91
CA GLU A 54 -7.33 -18.17 10.57
C GLU A 54 -7.63 -17.14 9.46
N ARG A 55 -8.62 -16.26 9.68
CA ARG A 55 -9.05 -15.20 8.74
C ARG A 55 -9.27 -13.86 9.43
N TYR A 56 -8.57 -13.65 10.52
CA TYR A 56 -8.58 -12.39 11.24
C TYR A 56 -7.28 -12.22 12.01
N PHE A 57 -7.02 -11.02 12.40
CA PHE A 57 -6.06 -10.70 13.44
C PHE A 57 -6.64 -9.62 14.36
N VAL A 58 -6.10 -9.51 15.55
CA VAL A 58 -6.39 -8.40 16.46
C VAL A 58 -5.19 -7.50 16.47
N MET A 59 -5.41 -6.21 16.32
CA MET A 59 -4.36 -5.21 16.40
C MET A 59 -4.65 -4.21 17.51
N GLN A 60 -3.60 -3.67 18.10
CA GLN A 60 -3.66 -2.57 19.06
C GLN A 60 -3.48 -1.26 18.32
N ASP A 61 -4.57 -0.55 18.07
CA ASP A 61 -4.56 0.83 17.57
C ASP A 61 -4.31 1.81 18.72
N LYS A 62 -3.65 2.92 18.40
CA LYS A 62 -3.26 3.93 19.41
C LYS A 62 -4.45 4.69 19.99
N GLU A 63 -5.50 4.93 19.19
CA GLU A 63 -6.65 5.75 19.57
C GLU A 63 -7.86 4.89 19.93
N LEU A 64 -8.09 3.82 19.19
CA LEU A 64 -9.28 2.97 19.30
C LEU A 64 -9.08 1.76 20.22
N GLY A 65 -7.84 1.45 20.60
CA GLY A 65 -7.53 0.25 21.40
C GLY A 65 -7.48 -1.01 20.56
N GLU A 66 -7.92 -2.15 21.10
CA GLU A 66 -7.96 -3.40 20.36
C GLU A 66 -9.04 -3.38 19.29
N ILE A 67 -8.67 -3.77 18.06
CA ILE A 67 -9.56 -3.90 16.91
C ILE A 67 -9.36 -5.28 16.30
N GLN A 68 -10.44 -6.03 16.09
CA GLN A 68 -10.40 -7.24 15.29
C GLN A 68 -10.57 -6.89 13.81
N VAL A 69 -9.58 -7.28 13.01
CA VAL A 69 -9.55 -7.11 11.57
C VAL A 69 -9.86 -8.42 10.89
N ASN A 70 -10.99 -8.52 10.23
CA ASN A 70 -11.38 -9.67 9.43
C ASN A 70 -10.94 -9.44 7.98
N TYR A 71 -10.53 -10.52 7.28
CA TYR A 71 -10.12 -10.47 5.89
C TYR A 71 -10.50 -11.74 5.13
N ASP A 72 -10.54 -11.66 3.81
CA ASP A 72 -10.79 -12.79 2.91
C ASP A 72 -9.99 -12.68 1.61
N ALA A 73 -10.36 -13.49 0.62
CA ALA A 73 -9.70 -13.50 -0.69
C ALA A 73 -9.83 -12.19 -1.50
N SER A 74 -10.72 -11.29 -1.11
CA SER A 74 -10.87 -9.97 -1.74
C SER A 74 -9.98 -8.91 -1.11
N SER A 75 -9.44 -9.18 0.08
CA SER A 75 -8.53 -8.28 0.78
C SER A 75 -7.16 -8.26 0.11
N VAL A 76 -6.62 -7.06 -0.12
CA VAL A 76 -5.30 -6.87 -0.73
C VAL A 76 -4.24 -6.82 0.36
N PHE A 77 -3.13 -7.55 0.16
CA PHE A 77 -1.98 -7.52 1.06
C PHE A 77 -0.79 -6.86 0.37
N GLU A 78 -0.12 -5.93 1.05
CA GLU A 78 1.03 -5.17 0.54
C GLU A 78 2.22 -5.30 1.48
N GLY A 79 3.31 -5.89 0.99
CA GLY A 79 4.53 -6.12 1.76
C GLY A 79 4.47 -7.25 2.78
N VAL A 80 3.35 -7.95 2.87
CA VAL A 80 3.16 -9.13 3.72
C VAL A 80 2.12 -10.03 3.09
N ASP A 81 2.28 -11.34 3.22
CA ASP A 81 1.24 -12.30 2.90
C ASP A 81 0.35 -12.55 4.12
N ALA A 82 -0.93 -12.86 3.89
CA ALA A 82 -1.85 -13.19 4.98
C ALA A 82 -1.34 -14.33 5.88
N ALA A 83 -0.65 -15.33 5.30
CA ALA A 83 -0.05 -16.44 6.02
C ALA A 83 1.21 -16.07 6.82
N ALA A 84 1.82 -14.93 6.52
CA ALA A 84 3.02 -14.41 7.18
C ALA A 84 2.70 -13.38 8.28
N LEU A 85 1.42 -13.06 8.49
CA LEU A 85 1.02 -12.20 9.60
C LEU A 85 1.42 -12.81 10.93
N SER A 86 2.02 -12.02 11.81
CA SER A 86 2.51 -12.49 13.11
C SER A 86 2.41 -11.42 14.19
N PHE A 87 2.44 -11.88 15.43
CA PHE A 87 2.50 -11.00 16.61
C PHE A 87 3.65 -9.98 16.51
N GLY A 88 3.38 -8.75 16.88
CA GLY A 88 4.38 -7.67 16.95
C GLY A 88 4.66 -6.95 15.63
N GLN A 89 4.04 -7.36 14.52
CA GLN A 89 4.12 -6.62 13.26
C GLN A 89 3.26 -5.35 13.34
N TYR A 90 3.79 -4.23 12.89
CA TYR A 90 3.05 -2.98 12.75
C TYR A 90 2.46 -2.90 11.34
N VAL A 91 1.14 -2.85 11.26
CA VAL A 91 0.41 -2.83 9.99
C VAL A 91 -0.53 -1.63 9.91
N PHE A 92 -0.84 -1.22 8.70
CA PHE A 92 -2.00 -0.37 8.44
C PHE A 92 -3.11 -1.21 7.78
N VAL A 93 -4.35 -0.79 8.01
CA VAL A 93 -5.53 -1.42 7.45
C VAL A 93 -6.45 -0.36 6.87
N ASP A 94 -6.72 -0.46 5.56
CA ASP A 94 -7.74 0.34 4.91
C ASP A 94 -9.06 -0.45 4.88
N PHE A 95 -10.16 0.21 5.26
CA PHE A 95 -11.49 -0.38 5.33
C PHE A 95 -12.56 0.63 4.90
N ASP A 96 -13.81 0.22 4.79
CA ASP A 96 -14.94 1.04 4.29
C ASP A 96 -15.52 2.02 5.33
N GLY A 97 -14.83 2.20 6.46
CA GLY A 97 -15.28 3.07 7.57
C GLY A 97 -16.35 2.43 8.47
N LYS A 98 -16.82 1.22 8.17
CA LYS A 98 -17.80 0.52 9.02
C LYS A 98 -17.12 -0.29 10.09
N MET A 99 -17.54 -0.06 11.34
CA MET A 99 -17.04 -0.78 12.50
C MET A 99 -18.20 -1.32 13.33
N THR A 100 -18.08 -2.54 13.85
CA THR A 100 -19.09 -3.12 14.72
C THR A 100 -19.05 -2.46 16.11
N ARG A 101 -20.13 -2.63 16.87
CA ARG A 101 -20.22 -2.17 18.27
C ARG A 101 -19.84 -3.27 19.28
N SER A 102 -19.15 -4.33 18.83
CA SER A 102 -18.63 -5.40 19.70
C SER A 102 -17.39 -4.94 20.48
N LEU A 103 -16.94 -5.76 21.42
CA LEU A 103 -15.67 -5.59 22.14
C LEU A 103 -14.82 -6.85 21.98
N PRO A 104 -13.68 -6.78 21.28
CA PRO A 104 -13.21 -5.62 20.51
C PRO A 104 -14.13 -5.29 19.32
N PRO A 105 -14.16 -4.04 18.85
CA PRO A 105 -14.83 -3.69 17.62
C PRO A 105 -14.19 -4.41 16.44
N GLN A 106 -14.99 -4.68 15.40
CA GLN A 106 -14.54 -5.44 14.24
C GLN A 106 -14.68 -4.60 12.97
N ILE A 107 -13.67 -4.68 12.12
CA ILE A 107 -13.66 -4.10 10.78
C ILE A 107 -13.39 -5.20 9.75
N PHE A 108 -13.67 -4.92 8.48
CA PHE A 108 -13.32 -5.77 7.36
C PHE A 108 -12.27 -5.09 6.51
N ALA A 109 -11.09 -5.72 6.36
CA ALA A 109 -9.98 -5.15 5.62
C ALA A 109 -10.24 -5.18 4.12
N GLN A 110 -10.15 -4.03 3.47
CA GLN A 110 -9.99 -3.91 2.02
C GLN A 110 -8.51 -4.07 1.65
N LYS A 111 -7.62 -3.50 2.48
CA LYS A 111 -6.18 -3.61 2.31
C LYS A 111 -5.49 -3.73 3.66
N VAL A 112 -4.51 -4.61 3.74
CA VAL A 112 -3.58 -4.74 4.86
C VAL A 112 -2.18 -4.52 4.33
N GLY A 113 -1.40 -3.65 4.96
CA GLY A 113 -0.04 -3.39 4.49
C GLY A 113 0.92 -3.02 5.60
N MET A 114 2.19 -3.06 5.24
CA MET A 114 3.28 -2.57 6.06
C MET A 114 3.85 -1.29 5.45
N TYR A 115 4.58 -0.51 6.25
CA TYR A 115 5.20 0.71 5.77
C TYR A 115 6.44 0.41 4.94
N PRO A 116 6.44 0.77 3.63
CA PRO A 116 7.61 0.59 2.79
C PRO A 116 8.62 1.72 3.04
N VAL A 117 9.89 1.37 3.07
CA VAL A 117 11.01 2.29 2.95
C VAL A 117 11.77 1.92 1.70
N SER A 118 11.81 2.80 0.71
CA SER A 118 12.50 2.57 -0.55
C SER A 118 13.73 3.45 -0.69
N GLY A 119 14.72 2.97 -1.41
CA GLY A 119 15.94 3.72 -1.67
C GLY A 119 16.97 2.92 -2.45
N VAL A 120 18.12 3.57 -2.67
CA VAL A 120 19.27 2.99 -3.32
C VAL A 120 20.29 2.56 -2.27
N VAL A 121 20.80 1.34 -2.36
CA VAL A 121 21.83 0.83 -1.45
C VAL A 121 23.13 1.60 -1.65
N THR A 122 23.64 2.22 -0.58
CA THR A 122 24.90 2.98 -0.56
C THR A 122 26.03 2.22 0.14
N ALA A 123 25.70 1.32 1.08
CA ALA A 123 26.66 0.43 1.73
C ALA A 123 26.00 -0.91 2.07
N VAL A 124 26.80 -1.97 2.11
CA VAL A 124 26.39 -3.33 2.47
C VAL A 124 27.30 -3.83 3.58
N GLU A 125 26.72 -4.29 4.67
CA GLU A 125 27.36 -4.96 5.80
C GLU A 125 26.83 -6.39 5.93
N GLU A 126 27.31 -7.15 6.89
CA GLU A 126 26.96 -8.57 7.06
C GLU A 126 25.45 -8.75 7.36
N GLU A 127 24.90 -7.90 8.23
CA GLU A 127 23.51 -8.01 8.70
C GLU A 127 22.67 -6.76 8.40
N SER A 128 23.21 -5.81 7.63
CA SER A 128 22.52 -4.57 7.33
C SER A 128 22.94 -3.97 5.99
N VAL A 129 22.09 -3.10 5.48
CA VAL A 129 22.43 -2.22 4.34
C VAL A 129 22.08 -0.78 4.72
N THR A 130 22.89 0.15 4.22
CA THR A 130 22.54 1.57 4.24
C THR A 130 21.93 1.93 2.91
N ILE A 131 20.83 2.66 2.94
CA ILE A 131 20.17 3.15 1.75
C ILE A 131 20.05 4.68 1.78
N GLU A 132 20.18 5.32 0.63
CA GLU A 132 19.70 6.69 0.43
C GLU A 132 18.21 6.61 0.11
N GLN A 133 17.37 7.18 0.99
CA GLN A 133 15.91 7.04 0.89
C GLN A 133 15.35 7.83 -0.31
N ALA A 134 14.48 7.20 -1.08
CA ALA A 134 13.86 7.81 -2.26
C ALA A 134 12.97 9.03 -1.94
N ASN A 135 12.49 9.15 -0.69
CA ASN A 135 11.68 10.27 -0.22
C ASN A 135 12.50 11.53 0.15
N GLY A 136 13.83 11.47 0.04
CA GLY A 136 14.73 12.59 0.36
C GLY A 136 15.00 12.80 1.85
N ASN A 137 14.64 11.85 2.72
CA ASN A 137 14.91 11.91 4.16
C ASN A 137 16.36 11.54 4.53
N GLY A 138 17.25 11.42 3.54
CA GLY A 138 18.64 11.04 3.72
C GLY A 138 18.83 9.54 3.91
N GLU A 139 19.96 9.17 4.54
CA GLU A 139 20.31 7.76 4.73
C GLU A 139 19.48 7.08 5.83
N ALA A 140 19.25 5.78 5.64
CA ALA A 140 18.70 4.89 6.65
C ALA A 140 19.44 3.56 6.65
N VAL A 141 19.62 2.95 7.83
CA VAL A 141 20.17 1.60 7.98
C VAL A 141 19.02 0.61 8.11
N ILE A 142 19.00 -0.38 7.23
CA ILE A 142 18.03 -1.47 7.21
C ILE A 142 18.72 -2.75 7.68
N HIS A 143 18.33 -3.25 8.85
CA HIS A 143 18.77 -4.56 9.32
C HIS A 143 18.05 -5.65 8.52
N LEU A 144 18.86 -6.57 7.99
CA LEU A 144 18.38 -7.64 7.10
C LEU A 144 17.73 -8.76 7.92
N LEU A 145 16.72 -9.39 7.36
CA LEU A 145 16.14 -10.62 7.91
C LEU A 145 16.91 -11.84 7.37
N GLU A 146 16.80 -12.96 8.05
CA GLU A 146 17.35 -14.22 7.57
C GLU A 146 16.72 -14.60 6.23
N GLY A 147 17.55 -14.94 5.25
CA GLY A 147 17.09 -15.25 3.89
C GLY A 147 16.81 -14.03 3.01
N ALA A 148 17.20 -12.83 3.43
CA ALA A 148 17.12 -11.63 2.59
C ALA A 148 17.85 -11.84 1.25
N PRO A 149 17.39 -11.19 0.17
CA PRO A 149 18.08 -11.28 -1.12
C PRO A 149 19.50 -10.72 -1.00
N GLN A 150 20.41 -11.25 -1.81
CA GLN A 150 21.77 -10.70 -1.88
C GLN A 150 21.72 -9.31 -2.51
N LEU A 151 22.17 -8.31 -1.73
CA LEU A 151 22.17 -6.91 -2.11
C LEU A 151 23.59 -6.43 -2.43
N THR A 152 23.68 -5.45 -3.33
CA THR A 152 24.91 -4.78 -3.72
C THR A 152 24.70 -3.27 -3.76
N VAL A 153 25.78 -2.51 -3.61
CA VAL A 153 25.73 -1.05 -3.75
C VAL A 153 25.18 -0.67 -5.13
N GLY A 154 24.21 0.23 -5.16
CA GLY A 154 23.50 0.67 -6.36
C GLY A 154 22.18 -0.07 -6.62
N ASP A 155 21.84 -1.10 -5.86
CA ASP A 155 20.53 -1.76 -5.96
C ASP A 155 19.43 -0.81 -5.49
N GLU A 156 18.32 -0.78 -6.21
CA GLU A 156 17.08 -0.15 -5.75
C GLU A 156 16.27 -1.19 -4.97
N ILE A 157 15.88 -0.85 -3.75
CA ILE A 157 15.13 -1.76 -2.89
C ILE A 157 13.89 -1.11 -2.29
N ILE A 158 12.92 -1.96 -1.95
CA ILE A 158 11.80 -1.63 -1.07
C ILE A 158 11.92 -2.55 0.14
N ALA A 159 12.18 -1.97 1.30
CA ALA A 159 12.16 -2.67 2.58
C ALA A 159 10.83 -2.39 3.29
N TYR A 160 10.09 -3.43 3.62
CA TYR A 160 8.92 -3.34 4.47
C TYR A 160 9.35 -3.53 5.91
N THR A 161 8.96 -2.61 6.79
CA THR A 161 9.39 -2.59 8.19
C THR A 161 8.20 -2.70 9.13
N ASN A 162 8.47 -2.94 10.40
CA ASN A 162 7.44 -2.91 11.43
C ASN A 162 7.06 -1.49 11.89
N GLY A 163 7.50 -0.45 11.18
CA GLY A 163 7.27 0.94 11.55
C GLY A 163 8.13 1.45 12.70
N ALA A 164 8.83 0.58 13.42
CA ALA A 164 9.76 1.00 14.48
C ALA A 164 11.07 1.52 13.86
N MET A 165 11.49 2.69 14.32
CA MET A 165 12.70 3.36 13.85
C MET A 165 13.45 3.93 15.05
N THR A 166 14.79 3.79 15.06
CA THR A 166 15.61 4.43 16.08
C THR A 166 15.70 5.94 15.87
N MET A 167 16.02 6.68 16.93
CA MET A 167 16.25 8.12 16.86
C MET A 167 17.73 8.46 16.57
N SER A 168 18.52 7.49 16.08
CA SER A 168 19.91 7.70 15.65
C SER A 168 19.98 8.43 14.30
N LEU A 169 21.17 8.88 13.93
CA LEU A 169 21.47 9.42 12.60
C LEU A 169 22.66 8.64 12.00
N PRO A 170 22.44 7.87 10.94
CA PRO A 170 21.16 7.59 10.28
C PRO A 170 20.20 6.77 11.17
N PRO A 171 18.87 6.87 10.94
CA PRO A 171 17.89 6.04 11.62
C PRO A 171 18.04 4.58 11.20
N GLN A 172 17.71 3.66 12.11
CA GLN A 172 17.83 2.22 11.89
C GLN A 172 16.45 1.56 11.98
N MET A 173 16.18 0.63 11.10
CA MET A 173 14.92 -0.11 11.02
C MET A 173 15.18 -1.58 10.77
N ASN A 174 14.28 -2.45 11.23
CA ASN A 174 14.34 -3.88 10.93
C ASN A 174 13.43 -4.18 9.72
N ALA A 175 13.98 -4.81 8.71
CA ALA A 175 13.18 -5.32 7.60
C ALA A 175 12.38 -6.54 8.03
N ILE A 176 11.17 -6.66 7.48
CA ILE A 176 10.32 -7.85 7.55
C ILE A 176 10.27 -8.52 6.18
N ALA A 177 10.30 -7.73 5.12
CA ALA A 177 10.44 -8.19 3.75
C ALA A 177 11.27 -7.19 2.94
N ILE A 178 11.99 -7.67 1.94
CA ILE A 178 12.77 -6.85 1.02
C ILE A 178 12.46 -7.30 -0.41
N VAL A 179 12.18 -6.32 -1.25
CA VAL A 179 11.99 -6.48 -2.70
C VAL A 179 13.09 -5.70 -3.41
N LYS A 180 13.73 -6.36 -4.39
CA LYS A 180 14.78 -5.80 -5.25
C LYS A 180 14.26 -5.64 -6.67
#